data_fac07e60a55da47725400041feb048d2
#
_entry.id   fac07e60a55da47725400041feb048d2
#
_cell.length_a   1.000
_cell.length_b   1.000
_cell.length_c   1.000
_cell.angle_alpha   90.00
_cell.angle_beta   90.00
_cell.angle_gamma   90.00
#
_symmetry.space_group_name_H-M   'P 1'
#
loop_
_entity.id
_entity.type
_entity.pdbx_description
1 polymer ?
#
loop_
_entity_poly.entity_id
_entity_poly.type
_entity_poly.pdbx_seq_one_letter_code
_entity_poly.pdbx_strand_id
1 'polypeptide(L)'
;MELTLSKNIRTLRKERNLTQEQFAEVMGVTTGAVHKWESGLSVPELDLIVEMADFFDTSVDVLLGYKMKDNRLSATIDRLSRYCRTRDPEALIECEKALKKYPHSFQVVHTCAGIYAFFGVGGQSREKTRRALELYEQALLLVSQNTDPKISEFTLYGEMAGAYMVLGDFEKGVELMKRHNAGGMFSDTIGAILAAHLHRPEEAEPYLSAVLLQNVNSLLNAVAGFSFVFTARGDCASAQAVLQWGIDLLNSLRREPVTDFLEKLNALQYLLLAHAQIKTGQTEQACASLRQARALAARFDAAPDYGVRNLRFVTTMDTVSVTDIFGATAAESLENLLRLIDDPTLSRLWKEIKDHE
;
A
#
# COMPACT_ATOMS: atom_id res chain seq x y z
N MET A 1 35.31 -3.66 2.69
CA MET A 1 35.63 -4.97 2.07
C MET A 1 36.92 -5.43 2.76
N GLU A 2 36.82 -6.49 3.52
CA GLU A 2 38.00 -7.04 4.23
C GLU A 2 38.54 -8.18 3.37
N LEU A 3 39.73 -7.98 2.82
CA LEU A 3 40.47 -9.01 2.10
C LEU A 3 41.09 -9.95 3.14
N THR A 4 40.96 -11.24 2.94
CA THR A 4 41.50 -12.27 3.86
C THR A 4 42.83 -12.87 3.32
N LEU A 5 43.50 -12.15 2.43
CA LEU A 5 44.71 -12.62 1.74
C LEU A 5 45.77 -13.20 2.70
N SER A 6 46.15 -12.45 3.73
CA SER A 6 47.17 -12.88 4.72
C SER A 6 46.79 -14.21 5.39
N LYS A 7 45.54 -14.37 5.78
CA LYS A 7 45.05 -15.60 6.39
C LYS A 7 45.05 -16.74 5.36
N ASN A 8 44.65 -16.45 4.12
CA ASN A 8 44.54 -17.48 3.07
C ASN A 8 45.91 -17.96 2.64
N ILE A 9 46.91 -17.06 2.45
CA ILE A 9 48.30 -17.46 2.18
C ILE A 9 48.83 -18.42 3.26
N ARG A 10 48.63 -18.06 4.53
CA ARG A 10 49.08 -18.90 5.65
C ARG A 10 48.36 -20.25 5.68
N THR A 11 47.08 -20.31 5.40
CA THR A 11 46.26 -21.53 5.39
C THR A 11 46.73 -22.46 4.28
N LEU A 12 46.78 -21.97 3.04
CA LEU A 12 47.16 -22.74 1.85
C LEU A 12 48.62 -23.26 1.94
N ARG A 13 49.54 -22.43 2.44
CA ARG A 13 50.90 -22.89 2.70
C ARG A 13 50.96 -24.04 3.66
N LYS A 14 50.19 -23.98 4.78
CA LYS A 14 50.13 -25.05 5.77
C LYS A 14 49.49 -26.32 5.23
N GLU A 15 48.45 -26.19 4.42
CA GLU A 15 47.81 -27.34 3.76
C GLU A 15 48.76 -28.10 2.85
N ARG A 16 49.75 -27.40 2.25
CA ARG A 16 50.84 -27.99 1.49
C ARG A 16 52.07 -28.44 2.35
N ASN A 17 51.93 -28.33 3.69
CA ASN A 17 52.98 -28.71 4.65
C ASN A 17 54.31 -27.98 4.46
N LEU A 18 54.30 -26.74 3.95
CA LEU A 18 55.50 -25.92 3.71
C LEU A 18 55.81 -25.06 4.93
N THR A 19 57.12 -24.89 5.23
CA THR A 19 57.58 -23.83 6.13
C THR A 19 57.55 -22.48 5.41
N GLN A 20 57.67 -21.37 6.15
CA GLN A 20 57.77 -20.04 5.52
C GLN A 20 59.04 -19.91 4.65
N GLU A 21 60.13 -20.57 5.03
CA GLU A 21 61.38 -20.59 4.27
C GLU A 21 61.19 -21.34 2.95
N GLN A 22 60.61 -22.55 2.99
CA GLN A 22 60.34 -23.35 1.79
C GLN A 22 59.40 -22.61 0.80
N PHE A 23 58.37 -21.96 1.33
CA PHE A 23 57.46 -21.20 0.49
C PHE A 23 58.12 -19.95 -0.10
N ALA A 24 59.00 -19.28 0.67
CA ALA A 24 59.78 -18.15 0.17
C ALA A 24 60.72 -18.57 -0.96
N GLU A 25 61.36 -19.73 -0.83
CA GLU A 25 62.22 -20.29 -1.87
C GLU A 25 61.46 -20.57 -3.16
N VAL A 26 60.28 -21.18 -3.06
CA VAL A 26 59.40 -21.45 -4.22
C VAL A 26 58.95 -20.17 -4.92
N MET A 27 58.63 -19.13 -4.16
CA MET A 27 58.20 -17.83 -4.69
C MET A 27 59.34 -16.89 -5.08
N GLY A 28 60.58 -17.32 -4.92
CA GLY A 28 61.75 -16.49 -5.24
C GLY A 28 61.90 -15.22 -4.38
N VAL A 29 61.39 -15.25 -3.14
CA VAL A 29 61.37 -14.11 -2.24
C VAL A 29 62.13 -14.41 -0.92
N THR A 30 62.22 -13.42 -0.03
CA THR A 30 62.82 -13.64 1.29
C THR A 30 61.78 -14.20 2.28
N THR A 31 62.20 -15.00 3.25
CA THR A 31 61.36 -15.49 4.34
C THR A 31 60.68 -14.35 5.11
N GLY A 32 61.36 -13.20 5.24
CA GLY A 32 60.80 -12.00 5.86
C GLY A 32 59.63 -11.38 5.07
N ALA A 33 59.63 -11.52 3.74
CA ALA A 33 58.51 -11.08 2.91
C ALA A 33 57.27 -11.94 3.18
N VAL A 34 57.43 -13.27 3.17
CA VAL A 34 56.35 -14.22 3.50
C VAL A 34 55.80 -13.97 4.91
N HIS A 35 56.65 -13.74 5.89
CA HIS A 35 56.20 -13.40 7.24
C HIS A 35 55.36 -12.12 7.28
N LYS A 36 55.76 -11.06 6.58
CA LYS A 36 55.02 -9.81 6.50
C LYS A 36 53.64 -10.01 5.83
N TRP A 37 53.56 -10.81 4.77
CA TRP A 37 52.31 -11.13 4.10
C TRP A 37 51.35 -11.91 4.99
N GLU A 38 51.80 -12.97 5.67
CA GLU A 38 50.98 -13.77 6.56
C GLU A 38 50.56 -13.05 7.85
N SER A 39 51.31 -12.05 8.27
CA SER A 39 50.98 -11.18 9.40
C SER A 39 50.13 -9.96 9.01
N GLY A 40 49.92 -9.73 7.70
CA GLY A 40 49.16 -8.58 7.19
C GLY A 40 49.91 -7.25 7.26
N LEU A 41 51.24 -7.29 7.53
CA LEU A 41 52.10 -6.09 7.59
C LEU A 41 52.41 -5.52 6.20
N SER A 42 52.32 -6.32 5.15
CA SER A 42 52.42 -5.90 3.76
C SER A 42 51.62 -6.81 2.85
N VAL A 43 51.36 -6.35 1.63
CA VAL A 43 50.66 -7.11 0.59
C VAL A 43 51.70 -7.48 -0.49
N PRO A 44 51.65 -8.71 -1.06
CA PRO A 44 52.46 -9.08 -2.22
C PRO A 44 52.14 -8.19 -3.44
N GLU A 45 53.09 -8.07 -4.35
CA GLU A 45 52.83 -7.49 -5.65
C GLU A 45 51.85 -8.35 -6.46
N LEU A 46 51.15 -7.75 -7.45
CA LEU A 46 50.08 -8.44 -8.19
C LEU A 46 50.57 -9.72 -8.88
N ASP A 47 51.75 -9.66 -9.48
CA ASP A 47 52.34 -10.81 -10.19
C ASP A 47 52.60 -11.98 -9.24
N LEU A 48 53.04 -11.73 -8.01
CA LEU A 48 53.23 -12.75 -6.99
C LEU A 48 51.89 -13.32 -6.48
N ILE A 49 50.85 -12.51 -6.45
CA ILE A 49 49.51 -13.00 -6.10
C ILE A 49 49.01 -13.99 -7.15
N VAL A 50 49.21 -13.71 -8.43
CA VAL A 50 48.88 -14.62 -9.53
C VAL A 50 49.69 -15.89 -9.45
N GLU A 51 51.01 -15.79 -9.26
CA GLU A 51 51.90 -16.94 -9.12
C GLU A 51 51.58 -17.82 -7.91
N MET A 52 51.22 -17.20 -6.77
CA MET A 52 50.69 -17.94 -5.60
C MET A 52 49.41 -18.67 -5.89
N ALA A 53 48.47 -18.06 -6.63
CA ALA A 53 47.22 -18.68 -7.00
C ALA A 53 47.46 -19.92 -7.87
N ASP A 54 48.34 -19.82 -8.84
CA ASP A 54 48.76 -20.97 -9.67
C ASP A 54 49.49 -22.03 -8.86
N PHE A 55 50.40 -21.64 -7.97
CA PHE A 55 51.12 -22.57 -7.11
C PHE A 55 50.20 -23.33 -6.14
N PHE A 56 49.16 -22.67 -5.62
CA PHE A 56 48.22 -23.29 -4.72
C PHE A 56 47.06 -24.00 -5.43
N ASP A 57 47.05 -24.06 -6.77
CA ASP A 57 45.94 -24.59 -7.59
C ASP A 57 44.57 -23.97 -7.21
N THR A 58 44.56 -22.65 -7.04
CA THR A 58 43.39 -21.89 -6.66
C THR A 58 43.20 -20.65 -7.54
N SER A 59 42.00 -20.04 -7.50
CA SER A 59 41.84 -18.75 -8.20
C SER A 59 42.36 -17.56 -7.37
N VAL A 60 42.74 -16.50 -8.03
CA VAL A 60 43.14 -15.23 -7.39
C VAL A 60 42.03 -14.72 -6.46
N ASP A 61 40.77 -14.85 -6.87
CA ASP A 61 39.63 -14.45 -6.04
C ASP A 61 39.56 -15.22 -4.72
N VAL A 62 39.78 -16.53 -4.76
CA VAL A 62 39.81 -17.37 -3.56
C VAL A 62 41.00 -17.00 -2.70
N LEU A 63 42.19 -16.81 -3.30
CA LEU A 63 43.40 -16.41 -2.57
C LEU A 63 43.21 -15.03 -1.89
N LEU A 64 42.61 -14.06 -2.57
CA LEU A 64 42.25 -12.75 -2.02
C LEU A 64 41.15 -12.81 -0.97
N GLY A 65 40.35 -13.89 -0.96
CA GLY A 65 39.11 -13.99 -0.19
C GLY A 65 38.02 -13.09 -0.77
N TYR A 66 38.13 -12.76 -2.04
CA TYR A 66 37.13 -11.93 -2.73
C TYR A 66 35.91 -12.76 -3.11
N LYS A 67 34.77 -12.33 -2.61
CA LYS A 67 33.45 -12.85 -3.07
C LYS A 67 32.85 -11.84 -4.03
N MET A 68 32.74 -12.22 -5.29
CA MET A 68 32.09 -11.39 -6.29
C MET A 68 30.64 -11.14 -5.91
N LYS A 69 30.31 -9.90 -5.61
CA LYS A 69 28.89 -9.51 -5.42
C LYS A 69 28.22 -9.50 -6.79
N ASP A 70 27.07 -10.14 -6.90
CA ASP A 70 26.22 -9.96 -8.06
C ASP A 70 25.71 -8.51 -8.08
N ASN A 71 26.21 -7.72 -9.01
CA ASN A 71 25.90 -6.31 -9.17
C ASN A 71 24.99 -6.04 -10.38
N ARG A 72 24.29 -7.06 -10.90
CA ARG A 72 23.23 -6.85 -11.88
C ARG A 72 22.12 -6.04 -11.26
N LEU A 73 21.31 -5.39 -12.10
CA LEU A 73 20.23 -4.52 -11.65
C LEU A 73 19.27 -5.24 -10.68
N SER A 74 18.78 -6.43 -11.04
CA SER A 74 17.88 -7.22 -10.19
C SER A 74 18.48 -7.57 -8.83
N ALA A 75 19.71 -8.08 -8.81
CA ALA A 75 20.41 -8.43 -7.57
C ALA A 75 20.69 -7.20 -6.69
N THR A 76 20.91 -6.04 -7.30
CA THR A 76 21.08 -4.77 -6.59
C THR A 76 19.77 -4.37 -5.92
N ILE A 77 18.62 -4.42 -6.63
CA ILE A 77 17.29 -4.12 -6.08
C ILE A 77 16.94 -5.08 -4.93
N ASP A 78 17.17 -6.40 -5.11
CA ASP A 78 16.90 -7.40 -4.08
C ASP A 78 17.72 -7.16 -2.80
N ARG A 79 18.99 -6.74 -2.96
CA ARG A 79 19.86 -6.41 -1.83
C ARG A 79 19.39 -5.17 -1.10
N LEU A 80 19.04 -4.10 -1.82
CA LEU A 80 18.47 -2.87 -1.25
C LEU A 80 17.18 -3.16 -0.48
N SER A 81 16.27 -3.94 -1.07
CA SER A 81 15.01 -4.34 -0.45
C SER A 81 15.22 -5.16 0.83
N ARG A 82 16.27 -6.00 0.87
CA ARG A 82 16.63 -6.77 2.06
C ARG A 82 17.10 -5.85 3.18
N TYR A 83 18.03 -4.94 2.90
CA TYR A 83 18.54 -3.98 3.90
C TYR A 83 17.41 -3.09 4.46
N CYS A 84 16.48 -2.68 3.62
CA CYS A 84 15.31 -1.94 4.08
C CYS A 84 14.46 -2.74 5.08
N ARG A 85 14.16 -4.03 4.76
CA ARG A 85 13.40 -4.91 5.66
C ARG A 85 14.11 -5.17 7.00
N THR A 86 15.43 -5.31 6.99
CA THR A 86 16.23 -5.52 8.21
C THR A 86 16.56 -4.23 8.95
N ARG A 87 16.16 -3.07 8.41
CA ARG A 87 16.50 -1.73 8.95
C ARG A 87 18.01 -1.49 9.09
N ASP A 88 18.80 -2.09 8.19
CA ASP A 88 20.24 -1.99 8.21
C ASP A 88 20.67 -0.63 7.62
N PRO A 89 21.40 0.22 8.35
CA PRO A 89 21.91 1.50 7.87
C PRO A 89 22.83 1.38 6.63
N GLU A 90 23.41 0.20 6.39
CA GLU A 90 24.22 -0.07 5.18
C GLU A 90 23.42 0.11 3.90
N ALA A 91 22.08 0.04 3.98
CA ALA A 91 21.15 0.36 2.89
C ALA A 91 21.48 1.71 2.23
N LEU A 92 21.79 2.74 3.02
CA LEU A 92 22.08 4.08 2.51
C LEU A 92 23.40 4.12 1.70
N ILE A 93 24.40 3.38 2.15
CA ILE A 93 25.68 3.25 1.43
C ILE A 93 25.49 2.52 0.11
N GLU A 94 24.70 1.44 0.13
CA GLU A 94 24.38 0.66 -1.07
C GLU A 94 23.50 1.46 -2.04
N CYS A 95 22.57 2.32 -1.54
CA CYS A 95 21.81 3.25 -2.38
C CYS A 95 22.73 4.16 -3.19
N GLU A 96 23.69 4.82 -2.55
CA GLU A 96 24.60 5.73 -3.26
C GLU A 96 25.47 5.00 -4.30
N LYS A 97 25.90 3.77 -4.01
CA LYS A 97 26.58 2.93 -5.00
C LYS A 97 25.69 2.56 -6.18
N ALA A 98 24.42 2.20 -5.90
CA ALA A 98 23.46 1.83 -6.91
C ALA A 98 23.08 3.03 -7.80
N LEU A 99 22.86 4.20 -7.20
CA LEU A 99 22.57 5.46 -7.92
C LEU A 99 23.72 5.88 -8.83
N LYS A 100 24.98 5.74 -8.38
CA LYS A 100 26.14 6.00 -9.24
C LYS A 100 26.22 5.04 -10.42
N LYS A 101 25.85 3.78 -10.23
CA LYS A 101 25.91 2.75 -11.28
C LYS A 101 24.72 2.80 -12.25
N TYR A 102 23.55 3.13 -11.76
CA TYR A 102 22.27 3.12 -12.50
C TYR A 102 21.49 4.43 -12.32
N PRO A 103 22.08 5.60 -12.67
CA PRO A 103 21.49 6.91 -12.38
C PRO A 103 20.18 7.19 -13.12
N HIS A 104 19.93 6.47 -14.23
CA HIS A 104 18.74 6.63 -15.07
C HIS A 104 17.81 5.42 -15.01
N SER A 105 17.91 4.57 -14.00
CA SER A 105 16.99 3.46 -13.79
C SER A 105 15.89 3.86 -12.82
N PHE A 106 14.64 3.91 -13.30
CA PHE A 106 13.46 4.18 -12.46
C PHE A 106 13.45 3.30 -11.20
N GLN A 107 13.63 1.99 -11.36
CA GLN A 107 13.60 1.04 -10.23
C GLN A 107 14.64 1.37 -9.15
N VAL A 108 15.87 1.72 -9.54
CA VAL A 108 16.93 2.06 -8.57
C VAL A 108 16.61 3.36 -7.89
N VAL A 109 16.25 4.40 -8.65
CA VAL A 109 16.00 5.74 -8.12
C VAL A 109 14.80 5.71 -7.16
N HIS A 110 13.69 5.08 -7.56
CA HIS A 110 12.50 4.97 -6.72
C HIS A 110 12.76 4.12 -5.46
N THR A 111 13.44 2.96 -5.58
CA THR A 111 13.78 2.14 -4.42
C THR A 111 14.67 2.90 -3.43
N CYS A 112 15.67 3.62 -3.92
CA CYS A 112 16.54 4.44 -3.07
C CYS A 112 15.76 5.59 -2.42
N ALA A 113 14.85 6.25 -3.14
CA ALA A 113 13.98 7.28 -2.59
C ALA A 113 13.18 6.75 -1.39
N GLY A 114 12.51 5.60 -1.54
CA GLY A 114 11.77 4.95 -0.46
C GLY A 114 12.66 4.58 0.75
N ILE A 115 13.88 4.11 0.51
CA ILE A 115 14.84 3.81 1.59
C ILE A 115 15.24 5.09 2.33
N TYR A 116 15.57 6.17 1.62
CA TYR A 116 15.88 7.45 2.24
C TYR A 116 14.69 8.03 3.03
N ALA A 117 13.46 7.92 2.51
CA ALA A 117 12.25 8.32 3.20
C ALA A 117 12.06 7.52 4.49
N PHE A 118 12.19 6.20 4.43
CA PHE A 118 12.08 5.31 5.59
C PHE A 118 13.08 5.69 6.71
N PHE A 119 14.36 5.88 6.38
CA PHE A 119 15.36 6.28 7.35
C PHE A 119 15.25 7.75 7.76
N GLY A 120 14.63 8.58 6.94
CA GLY A 120 14.31 9.97 7.26
C GLY A 120 13.27 10.07 8.37
N VAL A 121 12.16 9.34 8.23
CA VAL A 121 11.07 9.27 9.22
C VAL A 121 11.55 8.60 10.51
N GLY A 122 12.13 7.41 10.41
CA GLY A 122 12.54 6.61 11.58
C GLY A 122 13.63 7.27 12.42
N GLY A 123 14.53 8.03 11.80
CA GLY A 123 15.62 8.74 12.46
C GLY A 123 15.36 10.24 12.64
N GLN A 124 14.16 10.75 12.33
CA GLN A 124 13.82 12.19 12.33
C GLN A 124 14.86 13.05 11.58
N SER A 125 15.44 12.51 10.52
CA SER A 125 16.51 13.14 9.75
C SER A 125 15.97 13.95 8.58
N ARG A 126 15.92 15.27 8.73
CA ARG A 126 15.50 16.20 7.65
C ARG A 126 16.38 16.06 6.40
N GLU A 127 17.67 15.79 6.56
CA GLU A 127 18.60 15.61 5.44
C GLU A 127 18.21 14.40 4.57
N LYS A 128 17.97 13.24 5.22
CA LYS A 128 17.58 12.02 4.51
C LYS A 128 16.22 12.20 3.83
N THR A 129 15.27 12.88 4.48
CA THR A 129 13.96 13.17 3.90
C THR A 129 14.07 14.11 2.68
N ARG A 130 14.96 15.12 2.70
CA ARG A 130 15.23 15.95 1.53
C ARG A 130 15.85 15.14 0.40
N ARG A 131 16.80 14.25 0.73
CA ARG A 131 17.38 13.34 -0.27
C ARG A 131 16.35 12.43 -0.90
N ALA A 132 15.39 11.91 -0.11
CA ALA A 132 14.26 11.15 -0.63
C ALA A 132 13.42 11.97 -1.61
N LEU A 133 13.10 13.22 -1.28
CA LEU A 133 12.33 14.12 -2.14
C LEU A 133 13.02 14.35 -3.48
N GLU A 134 14.32 14.67 -3.48
CA GLU A 134 15.12 14.81 -4.71
C GLU A 134 15.07 13.56 -5.59
N LEU A 135 15.15 12.37 -4.97
CA LEU A 135 15.09 11.11 -5.68
C LEU A 135 13.68 10.80 -6.20
N TYR A 136 12.62 11.16 -5.49
CA TYR A 136 11.25 11.05 -6.01
C TYR A 136 11.00 11.97 -7.20
N GLU A 137 11.50 13.22 -7.16
CA GLU A 137 11.46 14.14 -8.30
C GLU A 137 12.20 13.54 -9.51
N GLN A 138 13.36 12.95 -9.30
CA GLN A 138 14.08 12.24 -10.36
C GLN A 138 13.33 11.00 -10.85
N ALA A 139 12.71 10.22 -9.96
CA ALA A 139 11.91 9.06 -10.34
C ALA A 139 10.70 9.46 -11.19
N LEU A 140 10.07 10.60 -10.89
CA LEU A 140 8.96 11.12 -11.68
C LEU A 140 9.35 11.37 -13.15
N LEU A 141 10.58 11.87 -13.40
CA LEU A 141 11.10 12.05 -14.77
C LEU A 141 11.35 10.72 -15.50
N LEU A 142 11.50 9.63 -14.76
CA LEU A 142 11.80 8.29 -15.28
C LEU A 142 10.58 7.36 -15.25
N VAL A 143 9.40 7.84 -14.85
CA VAL A 143 8.22 7.02 -14.59
C VAL A 143 7.75 6.22 -15.80
N SER A 144 8.02 6.69 -17.01
CA SER A 144 7.75 5.95 -18.25
C SER A 144 8.48 4.61 -18.36
N GLN A 145 9.54 4.39 -17.60
CA GLN A 145 10.27 3.11 -17.51
C GLN A 145 9.62 2.14 -16.51
N ASN A 146 8.63 2.61 -15.75
CA ASN A 146 8.01 1.76 -14.72
C ASN A 146 7.20 0.63 -15.36
N THR A 147 7.38 -0.59 -14.82
CA THR A 147 6.64 -1.79 -15.22
C THR A 147 5.78 -2.37 -14.09
N ASP A 148 5.87 -1.79 -12.88
CA ASP A 148 5.03 -2.21 -11.76
C ASP A 148 3.69 -1.46 -11.81
N PRO A 149 2.56 -2.17 -12.03
CA PRO A 149 1.25 -1.54 -12.13
C PRO A 149 0.77 -0.89 -10.80
N LYS A 150 1.44 -1.18 -9.70
CA LYS A 150 1.14 -0.58 -8.38
C LYS A 150 1.75 0.80 -8.19
N ILE A 151 2.71 1.17 -9.03
CA ILE A 151 3.41 2.44 -8.97
C ILE A 151 2.96 3.28 -10.16
N SER A 152 2.54 4.49 -9.90
CA SER A 152 2.11 5.46 -10.90
C SER A 152 2.67 6.85 -10.56
N GLU A 153 2.49 7.82 -11.42
CA GLU A 153 2.79 9.23 -11.09
C GLU A 153 2.07 9.67 -9.80
N PHE A 154 0.83 9.22 -9.60
CA PHE A 154 0.06 9.53 -8.40
C PHE A 154 0.68 8.94 -7.14
N THR A 155 1.25 7.73 -7.22
CA THR A 155 2.02 7.13 -6.11
C THR A 155 3.19 8.03 -5.73
N LEU A 156 3.96 8.50 -6.74
CA LEU A 156 5.10 9.39 -6.52
C LEU A 156 4.67 10.74 -5.91
N TYR A 157 3.56 11.34 -6.38
CA TYR A 157 3.05 12.58 -5.77
C TYR A 157 2.64 12.39 -4.31
N GLY A 158 2.03 11.25 -3.96
CA GLY A 158 1.72 10.90 -2.58
C GLY A 158 2.96 10.74 -1.71
N GLU A 159 4.00 10.06 -2.22
CA GLU A 159 5.28 9.88 -1.54
C GLU A 159 6.02 11.20 -1.33
N MET A 160 6.03 12.09 -2.34
CA MET A 160 6.60 13.44 -2.24
C MET A 160 5.84 14.30 -1.23
N ALA A 161 4.50 14.25 -1.25
CA ALA A 161 3.68 14.94 -0.26
C ALA A 161 3.96 14.44 1.16
N GLY A 162 4.11 13.13 1.34
CA GLY A 162 4.55 12.52 2.61
C GLY A 162 5.91 13.06 3.08
N ALA A 163 6.87 13.20 2.17
CA ALA A 163 8.17 13.78 2.48
C ALA A 163 8.06 15.26 2.91
N TYR A 164 7.23 16.07 2.24
CA TYR A 164 6.94 17.44 2.67
C TYR A 164 6.32 17.50 4.07
N MET A 165 5.40 16.59 4.39
CA MET A 165 4.80 16.53 5.73
C MET A 165 5.85 16.24 6.81
N VAL A 166 6.76 15.29 6.59
CA VAL A 166 7.86 14.97 7.50
C VAL A 166 8.81 16.17 7.68
N LEU A 167 8.99 16.97 6.64
CA LEU A 167 9.78 18.20 6.69
C LEU A 167 9.05 19.36 7.41
N GLY A 168 7.75 19.23 7.67
CA GLY A 168 6.90 20.29 8.19
C GLY A 168 6.47 21.32 7.14
N ASP A 169 6.73 21.05 5.86
CA ASP A 169 6.36 21.90 4.72
C ASP A 169 4.94 21.56 4.24
N PHE A 170 3.95 21.57 5.17
CA PHE A 170 2.56 21.13 4.93
C PHE A 170 1.89 21.83 3.75
N GLU A 171 2.15 23.12 3.59
CA GLU A 171 1.59 23.91 2.47
C GLU A 171 2.01 23.35 1.11
N LYS A 172 3.32 23.05 0.94
CA LYS A 172 3.83 22.47 -0.31
C LYS A 172 3.26 21.08 -0.57
N GLY A 173 3.11 20.26 0.46
CA GLY A 173 2.49 18.94 0.37
C GLY A 173 1.04 19.04 -0.10
N VAL A 174 0.25 19.93 0.50
CA VAL A 174 -1.15 20.16 0.15
C VAL A 174 -1.28 20.68 -1.28
N GLU A 175 -0.49 21.69 -1.68
CA GLU A 175 -0.53 22.24 -3.02
C GLU A 175 -0.15 21.21 -4.10
N LEU A 176 0.83 20.35 -3.82
CA LEU A 176 1.19 19.25 -4.72
C LEU A 176 0.01 18.28 -4.89
N MET A 177 -0.59 17.84 -3.79
CA MET A 177 -1.72 16.92 -3.83
C MET A 177 -2.94 17.54 -4.50
N LYS A 178 -3.27 18.82 -4.26
CA LYS A 178 -4.39 19.52 -4.93
C LYS A 178 -4.24 19.53 -6.45
N ARG A 179 -3.03 19.80 -6.97
CA ARG A 179 -2.77 19.81 -8.43
C ARG A 179 -2.99 18.44 -9.07
N HIS A 180 -2.80 17.37 -8.32
CA HIS A 180 -2.85 16.00 -8.82
C HIS A 180 -3.98 15.16 -8.19
N ASN A 181 -5.03 15.81 -7.67
CA ASN A 181 -6.15 15.18 -6.99
C ASN A 181 -7.20 14.61 -7.95
N ALA A 182 -6.78 13.90 -8.98
CA ALA A 182 -7.72 13.27 -9.92
C ALA A 182 -8.60 12.24 -9.22
N GLY A 183 -9.92 12.34 -9.41
CA GLY A 183 -10.87 11.44 -8.76
C GLY A 183 -10.93 11.55 -7.24
N GLY A 184 -10.33 12.58 -6.64
CA GLY A 184 -10.36 12.79 -5.19
C GLY A 184 -9.41 11.91 -4.39
N MET A 185 -8.41 11.28 -5.03
CA MET A 185 -7.56 10.27 -4.41
C MET A 185 -6.68 10.77 -3.25
N PHE A 186 -6.48 12.08 -3.14
CA PHE A 186 -5.76 12.71 -2.02
C PHE A 186 -6.67 13.52 -1.11
N SER A 187 -7.98 13.47 -1.32
CA SER A 187 -8.92 14.34 -0.60
C SER A 187 -8.92 14.10 0.91
N ASP A 188 -8.78 12.87 1.36
CA ASP A 188 -8.62 12.50 2.76
C ASP A 188 -7.41 13.18 3.42
N THR A 189 -6.27 13.05 2.77
CA THR A 189 -4.99 13.60 3.26
C THR A 189 -4.97 15.13 3.17
N ILE A 190 -5.47 15.71 2.07
CA ILE A 190 -5.61 17.17 1.91
C ILE A 190 -6.49 17.73 3.04
N GLY A 191 -7.69 17.17 3.23
CA GLY A 191 -8.61 17.62 4.26
C GLY A 191 -8.04 17.49 5.68
N ALA A 192 -7.40 16.37 5.99
CA ALA A 192 -6.78 16.16 7.29
C ALA A 192 -5.66 17.17 7.58
N ILE A 193 -4.78 17.45 6.60
CA ILE A 193 -3.68 18.41 6.78
C ILE A 193 -4.20 19.83 6.91
N LEU A 194 -5.17 20.22 6.06
CA LEU A 194 -5.79 21.55 6.13
C LEU A 194 -6.41 21.81 7.50
N ALA A 195 -7.13 20.81 8.04
CA ALA A 195 -7.77 20.94 9.35
C ALA A 195 -6.77 20.91 10.51
N ALA A 196 -5.89 19.89 10.56
CA ALA A 196 -5.07 19.62 11.74
C ALA A 196 -3.77 20.44 11.80
N HIS A 197 -3.15 20.74 10.65
CA HIS A 197 -1.84 21.38 10.61
C HIS A 197 -1.87 22.82 10.08
N LEU A 198 -2.73 23.11 9.12
CA LEU A 198 -2.84 24.46 8.55
C LEU A 198 -3.96 25.28 9.19
N HIS A 199 -4.80 24.67 10.03
CA HIS A 199 -5.91 25.32 10.74
C HIS A 199 -6.87 26.07 9.80
N ARG A 200 -7.21 25.43 8.67
CA ARG A 200 -8.13 25.93 7.64
C ARG A 200 -9.36 25.01 7.51
N PRO A 201 -10.26 24.97 8.53
CA PRO A 201 -11.37 24.03 8.55
C PRO A 201 -12.34 24.24 7.40
N GLU A 202 -12.64 25.50 7.01
CA GLU A 202 -13.58 25.81 5.93
C GLU A 202 -13.07 25.29 4.57
N GLU A 203 -11.76 25.27 4.37
CA GLU A 203 -11.14 24.72 3.17
C GLU A 203 -11.06 23.19 3.22
N ALA A 204 -10.96 22.58 4.42
CA ALA A 204 -10.89 21.15 4.63
C ALA A 204 -12.23 20.45 4.41
N GLU A 205 -13.34 21.09 4.81
CA GLU A 205 -14.68 20.49 4.82
C GLU A 205 -15.11 19.90 3.47
N PRO A 206 -14.93 20.55 2.31
CA PRO A 206 -15.31 19.97 1.01
C PRO A 206 -14.57 18.67 0.71
N TYR A 207 -13.27 18.59 1.02
CA TYR A 207 -12.46 17.40 0.80
C TYR A 207 -12.92 16.24 1.68
N LEU A 208 -13.11 16.50 2.98
CA LEU A 208 -13.53 15.48 3.96
C LEU A 208 -14.96 15.01 3.69
N SER A 209 -15.87 15.91 3.30
CA SER A 209 -17.23 15.58 2.91
C SER A 209 -17.28 14.66 1.69
N ALA A 210 -16.48 14.97 0.65
CA ALA A 210 -16.38 14.15 -0.56
C ALA A 210 -15.85 12.74 -0.24
N VAL A 211 -14.83 12.64 0.58
CA VAL A 211 -14.24 11.36 1.02
C VAL A 211 -15.24 10.54 1.81
N LEU A 212 -15.97 11.16 2.74
CA LEU A 212 -16.98 10.46 3.52
C LEU A 212 -18.05 9.82 2.61
N LEU A 213 -18.59 10.58 1.66
CA LEU A 213 -19.59 10.09 0.72
C LEU A 213 -19.07 8.95 -0.16
N GLN A 214 -17.88 9.11 -0.72
CA GLN A 214 -17.25 8.11 -1.59
C GLN A 214 -16.97 6.81 -0.83
N ASN A 215 -16.45 6.92 0.40
CA ASN A 215 -16.10 5.75 1.20
C ASN A 215 -17.33 5.04 1.74
N VAL A 216 -18.39 5.76 2.13
CA VAL A 216 -19.68 5.15 2.53
C VAL A 216 -20.25 4.31 1.40
N ASN A 217 -20.29 4.83 0.17
CA ASN A 217 -20.76 4.06 -0.98
C ASN A 217 -19.91 2.81 -1.24
N SER A 218 -18.59 2.95 -1.23
CA SER A 218 -17.67 1.82 -1.41
C SER A 218 -17.84 0.76 -0.32
N LEU A 219 -18.04 1.20 0.92
CA LEU A 219 -18.24 0.32 2.07
C LEU A 219 -19.56 -0.44 1.99
N LEU A 220 -20.65 0.20 1.56
CA LEU A 220 -21.93 -0.46 1.36
C LEU A 220 -21.88 -1.51 0.25
N ASN A 221 -21.16 -1.25 -0.83
CA ASN A 221 -20.91 -2.24 -1.88
C ASN A 221 -20.12 -3.44 -1.33
N ALA A 222 -19.14 -3.20 -0.46
CA ALA A 222 -18.42 -4.28 0.20
C ALA A 222 -19.32 -5.09 1.16
N VAL A 223 -20.18 -4.43 1.94
CA VAL A 223 -21.16 -5.07 2.82
C VAL A 223 -22.09 -5.99 2.00
N ALA A 224 -22.66 -5.48 0.92
CA ALA A 224 -23.51 -6.27 0.03
C ALA A 224 -22.72 -7.46 -0.57
N GLY A 225 -21.51 -7.24 -1.07
CA GLY A 225 -20.64 -8.29 -1.60
C GLY A 225 -20.32 -9.36 -0.57
N PHE A 226 -19.96 -8.99 0.66
CA PHE A 226 -19.70 -9.95 1.74
C PHE A 226 -20.94 -10.73 2.14
N SER A 227 -22.14 -10.12 2.12
CA SER A 227 -23.38 -10.84 2.41
C SER A 227 -23.60 -12.00 1.43
N PHE A 228 -23.34 -11.80 0.14
CA PHE A 228 -23.39 -12.88 -0.86
C PHE A 228 -22.30 -13.93 -0.63
N VAL A 229 -21.07 -13.53 -0.34
CA VAL A 229 -19.96 -14.47 -0.05
C VAL A 229 -20.30 -15.35 1.15
N PHE A 230 -20.77 -14.78 2.25
CA PHE A 230 -21.13 -15.53 3.45
C PHE A 230 -22.32 -16.44 3.21
N THR A 231 -23.36 -15.95 2.53
CA THR A 231 -24.54 -16.76 2.19
C THR A 231 -24.16 -17.96 1.30
N ALA A 232 -23.33 -17.76 0.30
CA ALA A 232 -22.85 -18.82 -0.58
C ALA A 232 -22.02 -19.88 0.17
N ARG A 233 -21.34 -19.51 1.24
CA ARG A 233 -20.58 -20.42 2.13
C ARG A 233 -21.44 -21.09 3.19
N GLY A 234 -22.74 -20.75 3.29
CA GLY A 234 -23.64 -21.22 4.35
C GLY A 234 -23.44 -20.51 5.71
N ASP A 235 -22.58 -19.50 5.78
CA ASP A 235 -22.34 -18.69 6.98
C ASP A 235 -23.34 -17.51 7.03
N CYS A 236 -24.60 -17.84 7.15
CA CYS A 236 -25.65 -16.82 7.17
C CYS A 236 -25.63 -15.94 8.43
N ALA A 237 -25.02 -16.39 9.52
CA ALA A 237 -24.84 -15.57 10.72
C ALA A 237 -23.92 -14.37 10.44
N SER A 238 -22.77 -14.60 9.80
CA SER A 238 -21.86 -13.53 9.37
C SER A 238 -22.50 -12.63 8.29
N ALA A 239 -23.32 -13.20 7.39
CA ALA A 239 -24.08 -12.42 6.42
C ALA A 239 -25.04 -11.44 7.11
N GLN A 240 -25.79 -11.90 8.10
CA GLN A 240 -26.70 -11.05 8.87
C GLN A 240 -25.94 -9.98 9.67
N ALA A 241 -24.82 -10.36 10.30
CA ALA A 241 -24.02 -9.43 11.10
C ALA A 241 -23.44 -8.27 10.26
N VAL A 242 -22.88 -8.56 9.07
CA VAL A 242 -22.32 -7.51 8.21
C VAL A 242 -23.40 -6.59 7.64
N LEU A 243 -24.59 -7.13 7.31
CA LEU A 243 -25.72 -6.33 6.83
C LEU A 243 -26.28 -5.45 7.94
N GLN A 244 -26.44 -5.96 9.16
CA GLN A 244 -26.88 -5.16 10.30
C GLN A 244 -25.89 -4.01 10.58
N TRP A 245 -24.58 -4.29 10.52
CA TRP A 245 -23.57 -3.24 10.65
C TRP A 245 -23.71 -2.17 9.56
N GLY A 246 -23.97 -2.54 8.30
CA GLY A 246 -24.24 -1.60 7.21
C GLY A 246 -25.47 -0.75 7.44
N ILE A 247 -26.56 -1.35 7.93
CA ILE A 247 -27.81 -0.67 8.31
C ILE A 247 -27.54 0.36 9.43
N ASP A 248 -26.83 -0.05 10.47
CA ASP A 248 -26.51 0.81 11.62
C ASP A 248 -25.62 1.99 11.18
N LEU A 249 -24.65 1.75 10.29
CA LEU A 249 -23.83 2.80 9.69
C LEU A 249 -24.68 3.84 8.96
N LEU A 250 -25.58 3.40 8.06
CA LEU A 250 -26.48 4.29 7.33
C LEU A 250 -27.36 5.10 8.27
N ASN A 251 -27.96 4.46 9.27
CA ASN A 251 -28.78 5.14 10.26
C ASN A 251 -27.98 6.18 11.05
N SER A 252 -26.70 5.91 11.37
CA SER A 252 -25.84 6.85 12.10
C SER A 252 -25.52 8.12 11.33
N LEU A 253 -25.58 8.08 10.00
CA LEU A 253 -25.27 9.21 9.11
C LEU A 253 -26.50 10.07 8.79
N ARG A 254 -27.69 9.63 9.13
CA ARG A 254 -28.93 10.36 8.86
C ARG A 254 -29.21 11.45 9.89
N ARG A 255 -29.79 12.54 9.43
CA ARG A 255 -30.40 13.59 10.30
C ARG A 255 -31.90 13.37 10.33
N GLU A 256 -32.41 12.68 11.34
CA GLU A 256 -33.84 12.54 11.47
C GLU A 256 -34.54 13.87 11.85
N PRO A 257 -35.76 14.08 11.42
CA PRO A 257 -36.70 13.17 10.71
C PRO A 257 -36.71 13.33 9.17
N VAL A 258 -35.63 13.80 8.57
CA VAL A 258 -35.62 14.17 7.14
C VAL A 258 -35.38 12.93 6.26
N THR A 259 -36.15 12.83 5.16
CA THR A 259 -35.95 11.82 4.11
C THR A 259 -34.72 12.17 3.29
N ASP A 260 -33.92 11.17 3.00
CA ASP A 260 -32.69 11.31 2.21
C ASP A 260 -32.40 10.02 1.41
N PHE A 261 -31.46 10.07 0.47
CA PHE A 261 -31.12 8.92 -0.38
C PHE A 261 -30.58 7.71 0.40
N LEU A 262 -30.14 7.87 1.67
CA LEU A 262 -29.73 6.75 2.50
C LEU A 262 -30.91 5.83 2.83
N GLU A 263 -32.15 6.33 2.79
CA GLU A 263 -33.36 5.47 2.94
C GLU A 263 -33.45 4.46 1.78
N LYS A 264 -33.20 4.91 0.54
CA LYS A 264 -33.17 4.03 -0.63
C LYS A 264 -32.09 2.96 -0.50
N LEU A 265 -30.89 3.34 -0.08
CA LEU A 265 -29.78 2.40 0.14
C LEU A 265 -30.08 1.44 1.30
N ASN A 266 -30.67 1.95 2.37
CA ASN A 266 -31.03 1.14 3.54
C ASN A 266 -32.14 0.13 3.24
N ALA A 267 -33.10 0.49 2.37
CA ALA A 267 -34.13 -0.45 1.88
C ALA A 267 -33.48 -1.67 1.18
N LEU A 268 -32.43 -1.46 0.38
CA LEU A 268 -31.67 -2.55 -0.26
C LEU A 268 -30.94 -3.43 0.77
N GLN A 269 -30.35 -2.84 1.81
CA GLN A 269 -29.70 -3.62 2.89
C GLN A 269 -30.70 -4.47 3.66
N TYR A 270 -31.91 -3.97 3.96
CA TYR A 270 -32.95 -4.75 4.61
C TYR A 270 -33.46 -5.91 3.74
N LEU A 271 -33.53 -5.74 2.42
CA LEU A 271 -33.90 -6.83 1.52
C LEU A 271 -32.81 -7.93 1.50
N LEU A 272 -31.53 -7.57 1.47
CA LEU A 272 -30.41 -8.52 1.61
C LEU A 272 -30.45 -9.23 2.97
N LEU A 273 -30.76 -8.50 4.05
CA LEU A 273 -30.88 -9.08 5.39
C LEU A 273 -32.00 -10.11 5.44
N ALA A 274 -33.17 -9.81 4.85
CA ALA A 274 -34.26 -10.76 4.73
C ALA A 274 -33.84 -12.04 3.99
N HIS A 275 -33.09 -11.92 2.90
CA HIS A 275 -32.57 -13.08 2.17
C HIS A 275 -31.65 -13.95 3.08
N ALA A 276 -30.73 -13.36 3.82
CA ALA A 276 -29.87 -14.10 4.76
C ALA A 276 -30.67 -14.76 5.89
N GLN A 277 -31.71 -14.11 6.40
CA GLN A 277 -32.63 -14.64 7.41
C GLN A 277 -33.47 -15.84 6.91
N ILE A 278 -33.92 -15.80 5.66
CA ILE A 278 -34.63 -16.93 5.02
C ILE A 278 -33.72 -18.17 4.98
N LYS A 279 -32.41 -18.00 4.64
CA LYS A 279 -31.46 -19.13 4.59
C LYS A 279 -31.25 -19.80 5.94
N THR A 280 -31.58 -19.14 7.04
CA THR A 280 -31.51 -19.71 8.41
C THR A 280 -32.90 -20.09 8.99
N GLY A 281 -33.96 -20.05 8.17
CA GLY A 281 -35.32 -20.39 8.60
C GLY A 281 -35.97 -19.33 9.48
N GLN A 282 -35.42 -18.13 9.60
CA GLN A 282 -35.93 -17.02 10.41
C GLN A 282 -37.00 -16.23 9.63
N THR A 283 -38.11 -16.91 9.28
CA THR A 283 -39.13 -16.35 8.39
C THR A 283 -39.80 -15.09 8.95
N GLU A 284 -40.08 -15.06 10.24
CA GLU A 284 -40.72 -13.89 10.88
C GLU A 284 -39.83 -12.64 10.82
N GLN A 285 -38.51 -12.81 11.11
CA GLN A 285 -37.54 -11.71 11.00
C GLN A 285 -37.39 -11.26 9.55
N ALA A 286 -37.37 -12.22 8.60
CA ALA A 286 -37.32 -11.90 7.18
C ALA A 286 -38.54 -11.07 6.73
N CYS A 287 -39.72 -11.43 7.15
CA CYS A 287 -40.94 -10.63 6.89
C CYS A 287 -40.85 -9.23 7.51
N ALA A 288 -40.33 -9.11 8.72
CA ALA A 288 -40.13 -7.81 9.36
C ALA A 288 -39.10 -6.94 8.57
N SER A 289 -37.99 -7.54 8.13
CA SER A 289 -36.98 -6.87 7.30
C SER A 289 -37.57 -6.44 5.94
N LEU A 290 -38.39 -7.26 5.29
CA LEU A 290 -39.05 -6.91 4.03
C LEU A 290 -40.03 -5.76 4.18
N ARG A 291 -40.85 -5.74 5.28
CA ARG A 291 -41.73 -4.61 5.57
C ARG A 291 -40.95 -3.33 5.80
N GLN A 292 -39.81 -3.41 6.50
CA GLN A 292 -38.95 -2.26 6.70
C GLN A 292 -38.34 -1.75 5.39
N ALA A 293 -37.90 -2.65 4.51
CA ALA A 293 -37.43 -2.30 3.18
C ALA A 293 -38.49 -1.55 2.37
N ARG A 294 -39.72 -2.07 2.37
CA ARG A 294 -40.88 -1.45 1.69
C ARG A 294 -41.22 -0.08 2.26
N ALA A 295 -41.28 0.04 3.59
CA ALA A 295 -41.59 1.31 4.25
C ALA A 295 -40.55 2.40 3.94
N LEU A 296 -39.25 2.05 3.94
CA LEU A 296 -38.19 2.96 3.57
C LEU A 296 -38.30 3.39 2.11
N ALA A 297 -38.56 2.44 1.20
CA ALA A 297 -38.72 2.73 -0.22
C ALA A 297 -39.92 3.65 -0.47
N ALA A 298 -41.06 3.36 0.16
CA ALA A 298 -42.29 4.18 0.02
C ALA A 298 -42.06 5.61 0.54
N ARG A 299 -41.37 5.78 1.67
CA ARG A 299 -41.06 7.12 2.20
C ARG A 299 -40.17 7.89 1.26
N PHE A 300 -39.11 7.25 0.76
CA PHE A 300 -38.19 7.90 -0.18
C PHE A 300 -38.90 8.28 -1.49
N ASP A 301 -39.69 7.36 -2.07
CA ASP A 301 -40.37 7.58 -3.34
C ASP A 301 -41.50 8.64 -3.24
N ALA A 302 -42.05 8.88 -2.03
CA ALA A 302 -43.03 9.95 -1.82
C ALA A 302 -42.40 11.36 -1.92
N ALA A 303 -41.12 11.54 -1.59
CA ALA A 303 -40.38 12.80 -1.65
C ALA A 303 -38.91 12.53 -1.90
N PRO A 304 -38.50 12.13 -3.11
CA PRO A 304 -37.12 11.75 -3.40
C PRO A 304 -36.18 12.93 -3.22
N ASP A 305 -35.16 12.76 -2.38
CA ASP A 305 -34.05 13.71 -2.20
C ASP A 305 -32.73 13.00 -2.34
N TYR A 306 -32.03 13.27 -3.43
CA TYR A 306 -30.67 12.79 -3.71
C TYR A 306 -29.59 13.77 -3.24
N GLY A 307 -29.98 14.88 -2.60
CA GLY A 307 -29.04 15.83 -2.02
C GLY A 307 -28.34 15.29 -0.80
N VAL A 308 -27.14 15.78 -0.54
CA VAL A 308 -26.31 15.32 0.58
C VAL A 308 -26.34 16.24 1.80
N ARG A 309 -27.03 17.38 1.70
CA ARG A 309 -27.15 18.41 2.77
C ARG A 309 -27.79 17.87 4.08
N ASN A 310 -28.60 16.82 3.96
CA ASN A 310 -29.31 16.21 5.08
C ASN A 310 -28.47 15.15 5.79
N LEU A 311 -27.25 14.87 5.32
CA LEU A 311 -26.36 13.93 5.97
C LEU A 311 -25.62 14.59 7.14
N ARG A 312 -25.38 13.80 8.19
CA ARG A 312 -24.49 14.22 9.27
C ARG A 312 -23.06 14.28 8.75
N PHE A 313 -22.29 15.25 9.24
CA PHE A 313 -20.89 15.45 8.92
C PHE A 313 -20.59 15.90 7.48
N VAL A 314 -21.61 16.14 6.67
CA VAL A 314 -21.48 16.74 5.34
C VAL A 314 -22.00 18.16 5.40
N THR A 315 -21.13 19.16 5.20
CA THR A 315 -21.45 20.55 5.55
C THR A 315 -21.39 21.54 4.35
N THR A 316 -20.73 21.16 3.24
CA THR A 316 -20.37 22.13 2.19
C THR A 316 -20.72 21.66 0.77
N MET A 317 -21.64 20.72 0.59
CA MET A 317 -21.95 20.13 -0.71
C MET A 317 -23.41 20.34 -1.12
N ASP A 318 -23.95 21.54 -0.93
CA ASP A 318 -25.36 21.86 -1.19
C ASP A 318 -25.80 21.60 -2.65
N THR A 319 -24.87 21.58 -3.59
CA THR A 319 -25.14 21.37 -5.01
C THR A 319 -24.84 19.96 -5.49
N VAL A 320 -24.32 19.07 -4.62
CA VAL A 320 -23.98 17.69 -4.99
C VAL A 320 -25.21 16.81 -4.80
N SER A 321 -25.52 16.04 -5.83
CA SER A 321 -26.51 14.96 -5.77
C SER A 321 -25.82 13.61 -6.03
N VAL A 322 -26.30 12.57 -5.33
CA VAL A 322 -25.85 11.21 -5.55
C VAL A 322 -26.67 10.58 -6.66
N THR A 323 -26.03 9.78 -7.51
CA THR A 323 -26.70 8.96 -8.51
C THR A 323 -26.42 7.50 -8.23
N ASP A 324 -27.41 6.64 -8.44
CA ASP A 324 -27.24 5.19 -8.34
C ASP A 324 -27.73 4.50 -9.63
N ILE A 325 -27.34 3.25 -9.78
CA ILE A 325 -27.66 2.39 -10.95
C ILE A 325 -28.73 1.36 -10.65
N PHE A 326 -29.32 1.37 -9.45
CA PHE A 326 -30.24 0.32 -9.01
C PHE A 326 -31.65 0.46 -9.59
N GLY A 327 -32.09 1.68 -9.89
CA GLY A 327 -33.41 1.97 -10.47
C GLY A 327 -33.80 3.45 -10.30
N ALA A 328 -34.79 3.90 -11.06
CA ALA A 328 -35.27 5.28 -10.99
C ALA A 328 -35.97 5.60 -9.66
N THR A 329 -36.62 4.60 -9.03
CA THR A 329 -37.26 4.70 -7.73
C THR A 329 -36.67 3.68 -6.75
N ALA A 330 -36.90 3.85 -5.46
CA ALA A 330 -36.51 2.86 -4.46
C ALA A 330 -37.30 1.55 -4.60
N ALA A 331 -38.57 1.63 -4.95
CA ALA A 331 -39.38 0.45 -5.25
C ALA A 331 -38.85 -0.33 -6.45
N GLU A 332 -38.48 0.35 -7.54
CA GLU A 332 -37.83 -0.29 -8.70
C GLU A 332 -36.51 -0.93 -8.34
N SER A 333 -35.73 -0.29 -7.49
CA SER A 333 -34.42 -0.81 -7.02
C SER A 333 -34.59 -2.12 -6.24
N LEU A 334 -35.63 -2.22 -5.39
CA LEU A 334 -35.94 -3.47 -4.68
C LEU A 334 -36.35 -4.59 -5.65
N GLU A 335 -37.15 -4.29 -6.66
CA GLU A 335 -37.59 -5.29 -7.67
C GLU A 335 -36.37 -5.75 -8.52
N ASN A 336 -35.43 -4.84 -8.84
CA ASN A 336 -34.22 -5.17 -9.56
C ASN A 336 -33.32 -6.08 -8.72
N LEU A 337 -33.16 -5.78 -7.44
CA LEU A 337 -32.36 -6.60 -6.52
C LEU A 337 -32.98 -7.97 -6.27
N LEU A 338 -34.32 -8.06 -6.14
CA LEU A 338 -35.04 -9.35 -6.05
C LEU A 338 -34.79 -10.23 -7.26
N ARG A 339 -34.84 -9.66 -8.46
CA ARG A 339 -34.50 -10.39 -9.70
C ARG A 339 -33.05 -10.84 -9.75
N LEU A 340 -32.12 -10.04 -9.23
CA LEU A 340 -30.70 -10.39 -9.19
C LEU A 340 -30.43 -11.54 -8.21
N ILE A 341 -31.10 -11.55 -7.03
CA ILE A 341 -30.95 -12.61 -6.02
C ILE A 341 -31.57 -13.93 -6.50
N ASP A 342 -32.66 -13.87 -7.24
CA ASP A 342 -33.39 -15.01 -7.84
C ASP A 342 -33.73 -16.13 -6.82
N ASP A 343 -34.21 -15.75 -5.63
CA ASP A 343 -34.64 -16.69 -4.59
C ASP A 343 -36.16 -16.82 -4.59
N PRO A 344 -36.72 -18.04 -4.85
CA PRO A 344 -38.17 -18.23 -4.91
C PRO A 344 -38.91 -17.94 -3.61
N THR A 345 -38.27 -18.22 -2.47
CA THR A 345 -38.89 -17.99 -1.14
C THR A 345 -38.94 -16.49 -0.84
N LEU A 346 -37.87 -15.77 -1.12
CA LEU A 346 -37.80 -14.33 -0.95
C LEU A 346 -38.84 -13.63 -1.85
N SER A 347 -38.95 -14.04 -3.11
CA SER A 347 -39.89 -13.48 -4.08
C SER A 347 -41.35 -13.74 -3.67
N ARG A 348 -41.67 -14.93 -3.14
CA ARG A 348 -42.98 -15.25 -2.63
C ARG A 348 -43.36 -14.38 -1.42
N LEU A 349 -42.48 -14.29 -0.42
CA LEU A 349 -42.73 -13.48 0.78
C LEU A 349 -42.87 -11.99 0.43
N TRP A 350 -42.07 -11.50 -0.49
CA TRP A 350 -42.19 -10.13 -0.97
C TRP A 350 -43.54 -9.85 -1.61
N LYS A 351 -44.04 -10.77 -2.45
CA LYS A 351 -45.35 -10.65 -3.07
C LYS A 351 -46.49 -10.67 -2.00
N GLU A 352 -46.43 -11.60 -1.05
CA GLU A 352 -47.39 -11.66 0.04
C GLU A 352 -47.50 -10.35 0.83
N ILE A 353 -46.33 -9.71 1.13
CA ILE A 353 -46.27 -8.41 1.82
C ILE A 353 -46.83 -7.29 0.95
N LYS A 354 -46.62 -7.32 -0.37
CA LYS A 354 -47.20 -6.32 -1.29
C LYS A 354 -48.71 -6.42 -1.42
N ASP A 355 -49.26 -7.63 -1.38
CA ASP A 355 -50.69 -7.89 -1.60
C ASP A 355 -51.55 -7.67 -0.33
N HIS A 356 -50.95 -7.69 0.87
CA HIS A 356 -51.65 -7.57 2.16
C HIS A 356 -51.51 -6.22 2.87
N GLU A 357 -50.70 -5.29 2.36
CA GLU A 357 -50.53 -3.93 2.87
C GLU A 357 -50.71 -2.88 1.76
#